data_a4405b978b5a6a82562dff71a04b6cb0
#
_entry.id   a4405b978b5a6a82562dff71a04b6cb0
#
_cell.length_a   1.000
_cell.length_b   1.000
_cell.length_c   1.000
_cell.angle_alpha   90.00
_cell.angle_beta   90.00
_cell.angle_gamma   90.00
#
_symmetry.space_group_name_H-M   'P 1'
#
loop_
_entity.id
_entity.type
_entity.pdbx_description
1 polymer ?
#
loop_
_entity_poly.entity_id
_entity_poly.type
_entity_poly.pdbx_seq_one_letter_code
_entity_poly.pdbx_strand_id
1 'polypeptide(L)'
;MSDSLPHLTDRLYLTHTGAETDLIFRRGVDLPEFASFPLLETDAGRAVLSAVYADQMAAARGFDCVTILESPTWMANGARAEPLGYDKAQLQRANIAAVAFVADMAGAQTLISANLGPMADAYGPAAHQDPDIYHDYHAQQIGWFAQTAADMVSAYTVNHIPEAVGIIRAAQDLRLPVVMSFTVETNGYLPDGTPLAAAVAQVDQQTGAYAAYFMVNCAHPDHLPPDFTALERVRGLVANASRCSHADLDNATALDDGDPAELGAQLAALRARAPHLNVLGGCCGTDARHLRAIARAVLA
;
A
#
# COMPACT_ATOMS: atom_id res chain seq x y z
N MET A 1 -1.66 -18.35 -17.00
CA MET A 1 -1.29 -17.05 -17.58
C MET A 1 -1.11 -16.15 -16.37
N SER A 2 0.07 -15.59 -16.13
CA SER A 2 0.25 -14.59 -15.08
C SER A 2 -0.65 -13.40 -15.43
N ASP A 3 -1.43 -12.90 -14.49
CA ASP A 3 -2.20 -11.69 -14.69
C ASP A 3 -1.26 -10.53 -15.00
N SER A 4 -1.63 -9.69 -15.96
CA SER A 4 -0.82 -8.53 -16.32
C SER A 4 -0.84 -7.50 -15.19
N LEU A 5 0.24 -6.73 -15.06
CA LEU A 5 0.29 -5.63 -14.09
C LEU A 5 -0.79 -4.57 -14.39
N PRO A 6 -1.31 -3.87 -13.39
CA PRO A 6 -2.45 -2.95 -13.52
C PRO A 6 -2.33 -1.89 -14.61
N HIS A 7 -1.12 -1.36 -14.84
CA HIS A 7 -0.89 -0.32 -15.85
C HIS A 7 -0.97 -0.83 -17.30
N LEU A 8 -1.01 -2.13 -17.51
CA LEU A 8 -1.07 -2.78 -18.83
C LEU A 8 -2.48 -3.22 -19.22
N THR A 9 -3.48 -2.98 -18.38
CA THR A 9 -4.85 -3.46 -18.59
C THR A 9 -5.88 -2.51 -17.97
N ASP A 10 -7.14 -2.62 -18.39
CA ASP A 10 -8.26 -1.87 -17.83
C ASP A 10 -9.08 -2.68 -16.81
N ARG A 11 -8.63 -3.89 -16.47
CA ARG A 11 -9.27 -4.72 -15.44
C ARG A 11 -9.25 -4.02 -14.08
N LEU A 12 -10.24 -4.30 -13.26
CA LEU A 12 -10.24 -3.90 -11.86
C LEU A 12 -9.28 -4.78 -11.06
N TYR A 13 -8.46 -4.14 -10.24
CA TYR A 13 -7.62 -4.76 -9.23
C TYR A 13 -8.08 -4.31 -7.86
N LEU A 14 -8.33 -5.26 -6.97
CA LEU A 14 -8.63 -4.99 -5.58
C LEU A 14 -7.39 -5.32 -4.75
N THR A 15 -6.87 -4.32 -4.06
CA THR A 15 -5.72 -4.50 -3.16
C THR A 15 -6.16 -4.65 -1.71
N HIS A 16 -5.28 -4.41 -0.75
CA HIS A 16 -5.50 -4.66 0.67
C HIS A 16 -6.59 -3.78 1.31
N THR A 17 -6.82 -4.01 2.59
CA THR A 17 -7.61 -3.20 3.52
C THR A 17 -6.70 -2.76 4.67
N GLY A 18 -7.23 -2.02 5.64
CA GLY A 18 -6.51 -1.59 6.84
C GLY A 18 -6.19 -2.77 7.77
N ALA A 19 -5.31 -3.67 7.35
CA ALA A 19 -5.02 -4.93 8.04
C ALA A 19 -4.56 -4.70 9.49
N GLU A 20 -3.65 -3.75 9.71
CA GLU A 20 -3.12 -3.44 11.04
C GLU A 20 -4.22 -2.87 11.96
N THR A 21 -5.06 -1.96 11.44
CA THR A 21 -6.20 -1.44 12.23
C THR A 21 -7.25 -2.51 12.50
N ASP A 22 -7.51 -3.44 11.57
CA ASP A 22 -8.39 -4.59 11.79
C ASP A 22 -7.82 -5.53 12.87
N LEU A 23 -6.52 -5.83 12.80
CA LEU A 23 -5.82 -6.65 13.77
C LEU A 23 -5.91 -6.05 15.18
N ILE A 24 -5.60 -4.77 15.34
CA ILE A 24 -5.59 -4.09 16.65
C ILE A 24 -7.01 -3.93 17.20
N PHE A 25 -7.88 -3.24 16.46
CA PHE A 25 -9.14 -2.77 17.00
C PHE A 25 -10.28 -3.80 16.97
N ARG A 26 -10.25 -4.75 16.01
CA ARG A 26 -11.32 -5.73 15.85
C ARG A 26 -10.95 -7.12 16.33
N ARG A 27 -9.67 -7.52 16.15
CA ARG A 27 -9.20 -8.85 16.54
C ARG A 27 -8.44 -8.84 17.86
N GLY A 28 -8.18 -7.64 18.43
CA GLY A 28 -7.52 -7.49 19.74
C GLY A 28 -6.07 -7.96 19.75
N VAL A 29 -5.38 -7.88 18.61
CA VAL A 29 -3.98 -8.28 18.45
C VAL A 29 -3.10 -7.09 18.80
N ASP A 30 -2.15 -7.29 19.69
CA ASP A 30 -1.11 -6.30 19.97
C ASP A 30 -0.07 -6.30 18.83
N LEU A 31 0.20 -5.14 18.26
CA LEU A 31 1.19 -4.93 17.21
C LEU A 31 2.23 -3.90 17.65
N PRO A 32 3.27 -4.32 18.37
CA PRO A 32 4.37 -3.42 18.72
C PRO A 32 4.93 -2.73 17.46
N GLU A 33 5.18 -1.43 17.55
CA GLU A 33 5.62 -0.59 16.42
C GLU A 33 4.68 -0.65 15.20
N PHE A 34 3.41 -1.01 15.39
CA PHE A 34 2.45 -1.20 14.30
C PHE A 34 2.87 -2.26 13.27
N ALA A 35 3.72 -3.22 13.66
CA ALA A 35 4.32 -4.21 12.77
C ALA A 35 3.54 -5.52 12.77
N SER A 36 3.03 -5.93 11.61
CA SER A 36 2.31 -7.19 11.44
C SER A 36 3.20 -8.38 11.04
N PHE A 37 4.40 -8.16 10.48
CA PHE A 37 5.29 -9.23 10.05
C PHE A 37 5.74 -10.18 11.17
N PRO A 38 5.93 -9.77 12.44
CA PRO A 38 6.31 -10.68 13.53
C PRO A 38 5.25 -11.74 13.83
N LEU A 39 3.99 -11.52 13.47
CA LEU A 39 2.94 -12.52 13.61
C LEU A 39 3.25 -13.81 12.84
N LEU A 40 4.04 -13.74 11.78
CA LEU A 40 4.45 -14.91 11.01
C LEU A 40 5.39 -15.86 11.76
N GLU A 41 5.92 -15.47 12.92
CA GLU A 41 6.82 -16.31 13.71
C GLU A 41 6.09 -17.37 14.56
N THR A 42 4.78 -17.21 14.75
CA THR A 42 3.96 -18.12 15.56
C THR A 42 2.79 -18.69 14.77
N ASP A 43 2.36 -19.91 15.10
CA ASP A 43 1.19 -20.52 14.47
C ASP A 43 -0.09 -19.71 14.71
N ALA A 44 -0.26 -19.15 15.91
CA ALA A 44 -1.40 -18.30 16.25
C ALA A 44 -1.42 -17.00 15.42
N GLY A 45 -0.26 -16.34 15.29
CA GLY A 45 -0.12 -15.13 14.47
C GLY A 45 -0.35 -15.42 12.99
N ARG A 46 0.20 -16.52 12.46
CA ARG A 46 -0.06 -16.99 11.09
C ARG A 46 -1.56 -17.23 10.86
N ALA A 47 -2.25 -17.87 11.80
CA ALA A 47 -3.68 -18.11 11.67
C ALA A 47 -4.50 -16.83 11.62
N VAL A 48 -4.16 -15.84 12.43
CA VAL A 48 -4.81 -14.52 12.43
C VAL A 48 -4.57 -13.78 11.12
N LEU A 49 -3.32 -13.71 10.64
CA LEU A 49 -3.01 -13.11 9.33
C LEU A 49 -3.72 -13.85 8.20
N SER A 50 -3.72 -15.19 8.21
CA SER A 50 -4.43 -15.99 7.19
C SER A 50 -5.91 -15.64 7.14
N ALA A 51 -6.55 -15.38 8.29
CA ALA A 51 -7.96 -14.96 8.33
C ALA A 51 -8.16 -13.58 7.68
N VAL A 52 -7.27 -12.60 7.91
CA VAL A 52 -7.34 -11.27 7.26
C VAL A 52 -7.27 -11.39 5.75
N TYR A 53 -6.30 -12.15 5.22
CA TYR A 53 -6.15 -12.34 3.78
C TYR A 53 -7.29 -13.17 3.17
N ALA A 54 -7.80 -14.18 3.89
CA ALA A 54 -8.96 -14.95 3.45
C ALA A 54 -10.22 -14.08 3.35
N ASP A 55 -10.43 -13.15 4.30
CA ASP A 55 -11.53 -12.19 4.27
C ASP A 55 -11.41 -11.22 3.08
N GLN A 56 -10.19 -10.75 2.79
CA GLN A 56 -9.89 -9.92 1.61
C GLN A 56 -10.23 -10.67 0.31
N MET A 57 -9.75 -11.89 0.13
CA MET A 57 -10.04 -12.71 -1.05
C MET A 57 -11.53 -13.05 -1.16
N ALA A 58 -12.21 -13.29 -0.03
CA ALA A 58 -13.65 -13.54 -0.01
C ALA A 58 -14.44 -12.31 -0.41
N ALA A 59 -13.98 -11.11 -0.09
CA ALA A 59 -14.62 -9.85 -0.51
C ALA A 59 -14.60 -9.67 -2.03
N ALA A 60 -13.54 -10.13 -2.70
CA ALA A 60 -13.40 -10.08 -4.16
C ALA A 60 -14.14 -11.21 -4.89
N ARG A 61 -14.54 -12.28 -4.18
CA ARG A 61 -15.14 -13.46 -4.79
C ARG A 61 -16.46 -13.15 -5.48
N GLY A 62 -16.60 -13.60 -6.72
CA GLY A 62 -17.80 -13.42 -7.55
C GLY A 62 -17.82 -12.14 -8.35
N PHE A 63 -16.75 -11.36 -8.30
CA PHE A 63 -16.55 -10.18 -9.15
C PHE A 63 -15.47 -10.45 -10.21
N ASP A 64 -15.59 -9.81 -11.37
CA ASP A 64 -14.56 -9.87 -12.41
C ASP A 64 -13.42 -8.88 -12.10
N CYS A 65 -12.55 -9.30 -11.21
CA CYS A 65 -11.41 -8.51 -10.77
C CYS A 65 -10.21 -9.41 -10.46
N VAL A 66 -9.03 -8.80 -10.36
CA VAL A 66 -7.80 -9.42 -9.87
C VAL A 66 -7.58 -8.96 -8.42
N THR A 67 -7.12 -9.84 -7.55
CA THR A 67 -6.73 -9.46 -6.18
C THR A 67 -5.22 -9.24 -6.13
N ILE A 68 -4.78 -8.14 -5.52
CA ILE A 68 -3.38 -7.91 -5.19
C ILE A 68 -3.20 -8.24 -3.71
N LEU A 69 -2.37 -9.23 -3.40
CA LEU A 69 -1.99 -9.56 -2.02
C LEU A 69 -0.67 -8.87 -1.69
N GLU A 70 -0.75 -7.89 -0.80
CA GLU A 70 0.42 -7.18 -0.29
C GLU A 70 1.04 -7.97 0.86
N SER A 71 2.35 -8.22 0.83
CA SER A 71 3.01 -8.87 1.96
C SER A 71 2.95 -7.99 3.23
N PRO A 72 2.86 -8.57 4.44
CA PRO A 72 2.77 -7.81 5.69
C PRO A 72 4.14 -7.23 6.11
N THR A 73 4.84 -6.56 5.18
CA THR A 73 6.24 -6.12 5.34
C THR A 73 6.42 -4.60 5.34
N TRP A 74 5.34 -3.84 5.47
CA TRP A 74 5.39 -2.37 5.48
C TRP A 74 6.36 -1.82 6.56
N MET A 75 6.38 -2.42 7.76
CA MET A 75 7.29 -2.09 8.86
C MET A 75 8.56 -2.94 8.89
N ALA A 76 8.77 -3.87 7.93
CA ALA A 76 9.88 -4.82 7.97
C ALA A 76 11.17 -4.27 7.33
N ASN A 77 11.50 -3.02 7.58
CA ASN A 77 12.75 -2.37 7.16
C ASN A 77 13.67 -2.09 8.35
N GLY A 78 14.93 -1.77 8.08
CA GLY A 78 15.98 -1.71 9.12
C GLY A 78 15.65 -0.77 10.29
N ALA A 79 15.25 0.46 9.99
CA ALA A 79 14.98 1.47 11.03
C ALA A 79 13.75 1.15 11.87
N ARG A 80 12.70 0.58 11.25
CA ARG A 80 11.43 0.26 11.90
C ARG A 80 11.45 -1.06 12.66
N ALA A 81 12.30 -2.01 12.27
CA ALA A 81 12.42 -3.31 12.91
C ALA A 81 13.48 -3.33 14.04
N GLU A 82 14.35 -2.32 14.13
CA GLU A 82 15.35 -2.20 15.18
C GLU A 82 14.74 -2.19 16.60
N PRO A 83 13.67 -1.40 16.90
CA PRO A 83 13.01 -1.42 18.21
C PRO A 83 12.41 -2.78 18.58
N LEU A 84 12.10 -3.61 17.56
CA LEU A 84 11.58 -4.97 17.74
C LEU A 84 12.70 -6.01 17.96
N GLY A 85 13.98 -5.60 17.93
CA GLY A 85 15.12 -6.46 18.18
C GLY A 85 15.55 -7.33 17.01
N TYR A 86 15.13 -7.04 15.79
CA TYR A 86 15.54 -7.78 14.61
C TYR A 86 16.93 -7.39 14.12
N ASP A 87 17.82 -8.36 14.00
CA ASP A 87 19.06 -8.18 13.25
C ASP A 87 18.81 -8.29 11.73
N LYS A 88 19.82 -7.91 10.94
CA LYS A 88 19.71 -7.91 9.47
C LYS A 88 19.35 -9.29 8.90
N ALA A 89 19.89 -10.37 9.45
CA ALA A 89 19.64 -11.72 8.96
C ALA A 89 18.24 -12.22 9.32
N GLN A 90 17.74 -11.88 10.51
CA GLN A 90 16.38 -12.14 10.94
C GLN A 90 15.39 -11.38 10.06
N LEU A 91 15.66 -10.09 9.82
CA LEU A 91 14.81 -9.23 9.00
C LEU A 91 14.75 -9.71 7.54
N GLN A 92 15.88 -10.17 6.97
CA GLN A 92 15.89 -10.81 5.65
C GLN A 92 14.96 -12.02 5.60
N ARG A 93 15.09 -12.93 6.57
CA ARG A 93 14.23 -14.12 6.64
C ARG A 93 12.75 -13.75 6.79
N ALA A 94 12.44 -12.76 7.62
CA ALA A 94 11.08 -12.28 7.84
C ALA A 94 10.46 -11.72 6.53
N ASN A 95 11.18 -10.89 5.79
CA ASN A 95 10.73 -10.36 4.51
C ASN A 95 10.47 -11.46 3.46
N ILE A 96 11.40 -12.39 3.31
CA ILE A 96 11.25 -13.51 2.36
C ILE A 96 10.08 -14.42 2.78
N ALA A 97 9.97 -14.75 4.06
CA ALA A 97 8.87 -15.58 4.59
C ALA A 97 7.50 -14.91 4.44
N ALA A 98 7.44 -13.59 4.57
CA ALA A 98 6.20 -12.83 4.42
C ALA A 98 5.68 -12.84 2.98
N VAL A 99 6.56 -12.71 1.99
CA VAL A 99 6.17 -12.84 0.57
C VAL A 99 5.76 -14.28 0.26
N ALA A 100 6.50 -15.28 0.75
CA ALA A 100 6.14 -16.68 0.58
C ALA A 100 4.76 -16.99 1.20
N PHE A 101 4.46 -16.43 2.36
CA PHE A 101 3.16 -16.59 3.02
C PHE A 101 1.99 -16.12 2.16
N VAL A 102 2.07 -14.93 1.54
CA VAL A 102 0.99 -14.47 0.65
C VAL A 102 0.97 -15.21 -0.67
N ALA A 103 2.12 -15.70 -1.15
CA ALA A 103 2.22 -16.53 -2.35
C ALA A 103 1.51 -17.88 -2.16
N ASP A 104 1.62 -18.49 -0.99
CA ASP A 104 0.93 -19.74 -0.65
C ASP A 104 -0.60 -19.59 -0.61
N MET A 105 -1.10 -18.39 -0.40
CA MET A 105 -2.53 -18.08 -0.40
C MET A 105 -3.06 -17.68 -1.79
N ALA A 106 -2.18 -17.37 -2.73
CA ALA A 106 -2.55 -16.84 -4.03
C ALA A 106 -3.35 -17.83 -4.88
N GLY A 107 -4.35 -17.33 -5.58
CA GLY A 107 -5.18 -18.06 -6.55
C GLY A 107 -4.88 -17.66 -8.00
N ALA A 108 -5.69 -18.15 -8.93
CA ALA A 108 -5.49 -17.94 -10.37
C ALA A 108 -5.64 -16.47 -10.83
N GLN A 109 -6.34 -15.64 -10.06
CA GLN A 109 -6.54 -14.20 -10.33
C GLN A 109 -5.94 -13.37 -9.20
N THR A 110 -4.66 -13.60 -8.93
CA THR A 110 -3.95 -12.95 -7.83
C THR A 110 -2.59 -12.49 -8.31
N LEU A 111 -2.22 -11.25 -7.97
CA LEU A 111 -0.85 -10.74 -8.04
C LEU A 111 -0.27 -10.68 -6.63
N ILE A 112 1.02 -10.96 -6.52
CA ILE A 112 1.78 -10.89 -5.27
C ILE A 112 2.61 -9.61 -5.29
N SER A 113 2.39 -8.77 -4.32
CA SER A 113 3.12 -7.53 -4.15
C SER A 113 3.96 -7.58 -2.88
N ALA A 114 5.25 -7.30 -3.01
CA ALA A 114 6.15 -7.12 -1.88
C ALA A 114 6.05 -5.68 -1.38
N ASN A 115 5.41 -5.51 -0.21
CA ASN A 115 5.11 -4.20 0.35
C ASN A 115 6.28 -3.65 1.16
N LEU A 116 6.59 -2.37 0.99
CA LEU A 116 7.51 -1.63 1.85
C LEU A 116 6.91 -0.28 2.27
N GLY A 117 7.30 0.17 3.45
CA GLY A 117 6.98 1.48 3.97
C GLY A 117 8.18 2.43 3.92
N PRO A 118 7.97 3.69 4.33
CA PRO A 118 9.04 4.69 4.37
C PRO A 118 10.11 4.35 5.41
N MET A 119 11.29 4.95 5.22
CA MET A 119 12.42 4.82 6.14
C MET A 119 12.11 5.39 7.53
N ALA A 120 11.37 6.50 7.58
CA ALA A 120 11.04 7.22 8.79
C ALA A 120 9.52 7.29 9.01
N ASP A 121 9.05 8.28 9.74
CA ASP A 121 7.64 8.53 9.96
C ASP A 121 6.93 8.83 8.62
N ALA A 122 5.83 8.13 8.36
CA ALA A 122 5.05 8.26 7.14
C ALA A 122 4.33 9.62 7.00
N TYR A 123 4.18 10.36 8.08
CA TYR A 123 3.48 11.65 8.13
C TYR A 123 4.38 12.80 8.57
N GLY A 124 5.62 12.48 8.93
CA GLY A 124 6.63 13.45 9.35
C GLY A 124 7.36 14.10 8.17
N PRO A 125 8.22 15.10 8.45
CA PRO A 125 9.06 15.71 7.42
C PRO A 125 10.10 14.72 6.89
N ALA A 126 10.56 14.96 5.66
CA ALA A 126 11.65 14.18 5.05
C ALA A 126 12.89 14.15 5.95
N ALA A 127 13.38 12.96 6.28
CA ALA A 127 14.59 12.80 7.09
C ALA A 127 15.85 13.24 6.32
N HIS A 128 15.86 13.08 5.00
CA HIS A 128 16.96 13.44 4.11
C HIS A 128 16.43 14.12 2.84
N GLN A 129 17.31 14.90 2.18
CA GLN A 129 16.99 15.52 0.89
C GLN A 129 17.69 14.85 -0.29
N ASP A 130 18.64 13.93 -0.02
CA ASP A 130 19.40 13.22 -1.03
C ASP A 130 18.73 11.87 -1.35
N PRO A 131 18.26 11.65 -2.59
CA PRO A 131 17.68 10.40 -3.00
C PRO A 131 18.63 9.18 -2.90
N ASP A 132 19.93 9.40 -2.97
CA ASP A 132 20.91 8.31 -2.93
C ASP A 132 20.97 7.65 -1.53
N ILE A 133 20.71 8.42 -0.45
CA ILE A 133 20.57 7.87 0.91
C ILE A 133 19.38 6.90 0.97
N TYR A 134 18.24 7.27 0.39
CA TYR A 134 17.06 6.41 0.35
C TYR A 134 17.25 5.21 -0.58
N HIS A 135 17.95 5.39 -1.70
CA HIS A 135 18.33 4.29 -2.58
C HIS A 135 19.10 3.22 -1.81
N ASP A 136 20.20 3.60 -1.14
CA ASP A 136 21.05 2.66 -0.39
C ASP A 136 20.28 1.97 0.75
N TYR A 137 19.40 2.72 1.40
CA TYR A 137 18.55 2.16 2.46
C TYR A 137 17.57 1.12 1.94
N HIS A 138 16.75 1.47 0.95
CA HIS A 138 15.70 0.59 0.42
C HIS A 138 16.24 -0.53 -0.46
N ALA A 139 17.41 -0.37 -1.08
CA ALA A 139 18.07 -1.42 -1.88
C ALA A 139 18.24 -2.73 -1.09
N GLN A 140 18.41 -2.64 0.24
CA GLN A 140 18.51 -3.84 1.08
C GLN A 140 17.21 -4.65 1.07
N GLN A 141 16.06 -4.04 1.40
CA GLN A 141 14.78 -4.72 1.47
C GLN A 141 14.31 -5.16 0.07
N ILE A 142 14.44 -4.29 -0.93
CA ILE A 142 14.10 -4.61 -2.33
C ILE A 142 14.97 -5.76 -2.86
N GLY A 143 16.25 -5.80 -2.47
CA GLY A 143 17.16 -6.92 -2.80
C GLY A 143 16.73 -8.26 -2.20
N TRP A 144 16.05 -8.27 -1.06
CA TRP A 144 15.44 -9.48 -0.52
C TRP A 144 14.18 -9.87 -1.30
N PHE A 145 13.35 -8.91 -1.67
CA PHE A 145 12.15 -9.14 -2.49
C PHE A 145 12.49 -9.69 -3.88
N ALA A 146 13.61 -9.28 -4.47
CA ALA A 146 14.11 -9.82 -5.74
C ALA A 146 14.37 -11.33 -5.72
N GLN A 147 14.47 -11.94 -4.54
CA GLN A 147 14.70 -13.37 -4.35
C GLN A 147 13.40 -14.15 -4.14
N THR A 148 12.25 -13.51 -4.27
CA THR A 148 10.92 -14.08 -3.98
C THR A 148 10.08 -14.22 -5.24
N ALA A 149 8.86 -14.72 -5.07
CA ALA A 149 7.87 -14.84 -6.14
C ALA A 149 6.98 -13.59 -6.29
N ALA A 150 7.42 -12.42 -5.80
CA ALA A 150 6.67 -11.18 -5.96
C ALA A 150 6.60 -10.76 -7.43
N ASP A 151 5.41 -10.40 -7.91
CA ASP A 151 5.21 -9.86 -9.25
C ASP A 151 5.66 -8.40 -9.35
N MET A 152 5.61 -7.68 -8.23
CA MET A 152 6.00 -6.28 -8.12
C MET A 152 6.36 -5.90 -6.68
N VAL A 153 6.98 -4.74 -6.53
CA VAL A 153 7.20 -4.07 -5.25
C VAL A 153 6.24 -2.90 -5.15
N SER A 154 5.58 -2.72 -4.00
CA SER A 154 4.73 -1.56 -3.72
C SER A 154 5.27 -0.78 -2.53
N ALA A 155 5.59 0.48 -2.75
CA ALA A 155 5.97 1.40 -1.68
C ALA A 155 4.74 2.21 -1.25
N TYR A 156 4.31 2.04 0.00
CA TYR A 156 3.13 2.71 0.54
C TYR A 156 3.46 3.80 1.53
N THR A 157 2.60 4.82 1.54
CA THR A 157 2.65 5.95 2.49
C THR A 157 3.96 6.74 2.40
N VAL A 158 4.49 6.84 1.18
CA VAL A 158 5.63 7.71 0.89
C VAL A 158 5.13 9.15 0.86
N ASN A 159 5.83 10.07 1.52
CA ASN A 159 5.34 11.42 1.76
C ASN A 159 6.21 12.52 1.16
N HIS A 160 7.30 12.17 0.46
CA HIS A 160 8.19 13.14 -0.16
C HIS A 160 8.97 12.56 -1.35
N ILE A 161 9.38 13.46 -2.25
CA ILE A 161 10.00 13.12 -3.54
C ILE A 161 11.35 12.39 -3.39
N PRO A 162 12.30 12.83 -2.54
CA PRO A 162 13.61 12.17 -2.46
C PRO A 162 13.51 10.67 -2.15
N GLU A 163 12.65 10.26 -1.23
CA GLU A 163 12.48 8.85 -0.91
C GLU A 163 11.82 8.07 -2.04
N ALA A 164 10.79 8.64 -2.68
CA ALA A 164 10.16 8.02 -3.84
C ALA A 164 11.18 7.75 -4.97
N VAL A 165 12.06 8.71 -5.24
CA VAL A 165 13.13 8.58 -6.25
C VAL A 165 14.12 7.48 -5.83
N GLY A 166 14.56 7.45 -4.57
CA GLY A 166 15.49 6.45 -4.06
C GLY A 166 14.93 5.03 -4.18
N ILE A 167 13.68 4.82 -3.74
CA ILE A 167 12.99 3.52 -3.85
C ILE A 167 12.90 3.05 -5.30
N ILE A 168 12.48 3.94 -6.22
CA ILE A 168 12.31 3.60 -7.62
C ILE A 168 13.67 3.24 -8.26
N ARG A 169 14.72 3.99 -7.99
CA ARG A 169 16.08 3.68 -8.47
C ARG A 169 16.57 2.32 -7.96
N ALA A 170 16.36 2.02 -6.67
CA ALA A 170 16.73 0.73 -6.09
C ALA A 170 15.99 -0.45 -6.76
N ALA A 171 14.70 -0.29 -7.09
CA ALA A 171 13.95 -1.29 -7.83
C ALA A 171 14.41 -1.40 -9.30
N GLN A 172 14.75 -0.27 -9.93
CA GLN A 172 15.26 -0.21 -11.30
C GLN A 172 16.57 -0.96 -11.48
N ASP A 173 17.50 -0.85 -10.53
CA ASP A 173 18.77 -1.56 -10.55
C ASP A 173 18.59 -3.08 -10.58
N LEU A 174 17.53 -3.57 -9.96
CA LEU A 174 17.16 -4.98 -9.90
C LEU A 174 16.14 -5.39 -10.99
N ARG A 175 15.69 -4.44 -11.82
CA ARG A 175 14.67 -4.62 -12.86
C ARG A 175 13.33 -5.16 -12.32
N LEU A 176 12.98 -4.77 -11.12
CA LEU A 176 11.70 -5.12 -10.51
C LEU A 176 10.66 -4.06 -10.85
N PRO A 177 9.45 -4.45 -11.27
CA PRO A 177 8.34 -3.52 -11.35
C PRO A 177 8.09 -2.89 -9.99
N VAL A 178 7.95 -1.56 -9.93
CA VAL A 178 7.70 -0.84 -8.70
C VAL A 178 6.49 0.07 -8.83
N VAL A 179 5.66 0.07 -7.80
CA VAL A 179 4.50 0.93 -7.64
C VAL A 179 4.78 1.92 -6.51
N MET A 180 4.49 3.19 -6.75
CA MET A 180 4.72 4.25 -5.78
C MET A 180 3.39 4.81 -5.28
N SER A 181 3.13 4.68 -3.98
CA SER A 181 1.92 5.22 -3.34
C SER A 181 2.27 6.37 -2.41
N PHE A 182 1.81 7.58 -2.79
CA PHE A 182 1.93 8.76 -1.95
C PHE A 182 0.80 8.81 -0.93
N THR A 183 1.08 9.44 0.22
CA THR A 183 0.02 9.93 1.11
C THR A 183 -0.13 11.43 0.93
N VAL A 184 -1.35 11.92 1.14
CA VAL A 184 -1.67 13.35 1.07
C VAL A 184 -2.43 13.79 2.31
N GLU A 185 -2.27 15.05 2.68
CA GLU A 185 -3.00 15.71 3.74
C GLU A 185 -4.45 16.01 3.31
N THR A 186 -5.27 16.50 4.23
CA THR A 186 -6.69 16.81 3.99
C THR A 186 -6.94 17.86 2.88
N ASN A 187 -5.90 18.55 2.46
CA ASN A 187 -5.93 19.54 1.36
C ASN A 187 -5.46 18.98 0.01
N GLY A 188 -5.08 17.71 -0.07
CA GLY A 188 -4.62 17.04 -1.29
C GLY A 188 -3.16 17.26 -1.67
N TYR A 189 -2.36 17.85 -0.76
CA TYR A 189 -0.93 18.04 -0.93
C TYR A 189 -0.14 17.01 -0.11
N LEU A 190 1.09 16.72 -0.51
CA LEU A 190 2.03 16.00 0.34
C LEU A 190 2.30 16.80 1.64
N PRO A 191 2.77 16.15 2.74
CA PRO A 191 3.02 16.85 4.00
C PRO A 191 3.99 18.04 3.92
N ASP A 192 4.89 18.08 2.94
CA ASP A 192 5.78 19.21 2.67
C ASP A 192 5.14 20.35 1.86
N GLY A 193 3.85 20.23 1.52
CA GLY A 193 3.10 21.19 0.71
C GLY A 193 3.26 21.00 -0.80
N THR A 194 3.93 19.96 -1.26
CA THR A 194 4.07 19.68 -2.70
C THR A 194 2.74 19.18 -3.28
N PRO A 195 2.22 19.77 -4.37
CA PRO A 195 1.06 19.24 -5.07
C PRO A 195 1.31 17.81 -5.60
N LEU A 196 0.34 16.91 -5.48
CA LEU A 196 0.47 15.51 -5.93
C LEU A 196 0.90 15.40 -7.41
N ALA A 197 0.31 16.21 -8.29
CA ALA A 197 0.68 16.26 -9.70
C ALA A 197 2.16 16.63 -9.92
N ALA A 198 2.67 17.57 -9.15
CA ALA A 198 4.06 18.00 -9.21
C ALA A 198 5.00 16.89 -8.68
N ALA A 199 4.60 16.20 -7.60
CA ALA A 199 5.38 15.08 -7.05
C ALA A 199 5.52 13.95 -8.08
N VAL A 200 4.42 13.51 -8.69
CA VAL A 200 4.42 12.48 -9.74
C VAL A 200 5.32 12.89 -10.91
N ALA A 201 5.17 14.11 -11.42
CA ALA A 201 5.95 14.60 -12.55
C ALA A 201 7.46 14.67 -12.25
N GLN A 202 7.82 15.16 -11.06
CA GLN A 202 9.23 15.26 -10.65
C GLN A 202 9.87 13.88 -10.44
N VAL A 203 9.14 12.93 -9.84
CA VAL A 203 9.63 11.57 -9.66
C VAL A 203 9.82 10.89 -11.02
N ASP A 204 8.85 10.97 -11.94
CA ASP A 204 9.00 10.44 -13.30
C ASP A 204 10.19 11.07 -14.03
N GLN A 205 10.37 12.38 -13.94
CA GLN A 205 11.52 13.06 -14.54
C GLN A 205 12.86 12.56 -14.00
N GLN A 206 12.97 12.33 -12.68
CA GLN A 206 14.23 11.93 -12.03
C GLN A 206 14.53 10.42 -12.15
N THR A 207 13.55 9.62 -12.52
CA THR A 207 13.68 8.14 -12.63
C THR A 207 13.45 7.62 -14.04
N GLY A 208 13.30 8.51 -15.04
CA GLY A 208 12.99 8.11 -16.42
C GLY A 208 11.63 7.42 -16.55
N ALA A 209 10.66 7.78 -15.70
CA ALA A 209 9.33 7.20 -15.62
C ALA A 209 9.34 5.68 -15.41
N TYR A 210 10.26 5.19 -14.61
CA TYR A 210 10.43 3.74 -14.37
C TYR A 210 9.29 3.15 -13.53
N ALA A 211 8.70 3.91 -12.60
CA ALA A 211 7.56 3.42 -11.83
C ALA A 211 6.46 2.90 -12.77
N ALA A 212 5.93 1.70 -12.51
CA ALA A 212 4.83 1.11 -13.27
C ALA A 212 3.61 2.04 -13.27
N TYR A 213 3.25 2.52 -12.10
CA TYR A 213 2.21 3.54 -11.87
C TYR A 213 2.35 4.12 -10.47
N PHE A 214 1.56 5.19 -10.22
CA PHE A 214 1.43 5.80 -8.91
C PHE A 214 0.06 5.49 -8.30
N MET A 215 -0.02 5.64 -6.99
CA MET A 215 -1.25 5.54 -6.20
C MET A 215 -1.30 6.65 -5.15
N VAL A 216 -2.46 6.77 -4.50
CA VAL A 216 -2.60 7.47 -3.23
C VAL A 216 -3.14 6.49 -2.20
N ASN A 217 -2.57 6.49 -1.00
CA ASN A 217 -3.09 5.73 0.13
C ASN A 217 -3.16 6.56 1.41
N CYS A 218 -3.86 6.04 2.40
CA CYS A 218 -4.09 6.69 3.70
C CYS A 218 -4.71 8.09 3.62
N ALA A 219 -5.49 8.35 2.58
CA ALA A 219 -6.28 9.56 2.42
C ALA A 219 -7.75 9.19 2.14
N HIS A 220 -8.71 9.94 2.72
CA HIS A 220 -10.10 9.78 2.36
C HIS A 220 -10.36 10.39 0.96
N PRO A 221 -11.33 9.88 0.16
CA PRO A 221 -11.63 10.45 -1.16
C PRO A 221 -11.91 11.95 -1.16
N ASP A 222 -12.46 12.50 -0.08
CA ASP A 222 -12.73 13.94 0.08
C ASP A 222 -11.45 14.79 0.23
N HIS A 223 -10.29 14.17 0.47
CA HIS A 223 -8.99 14.85 0.58
C HIS A 223 -8.24 14.94 -0.75
N LEU A 224 -8.74 14.30 -1.80
CA LEU A 224 -8.05 14.28 -3.07
C LEU A 224 -8.08 15.65 -3.76
N PRO A 225 -7.00 16.04 -4.46
CA PRO A 225 -6.99 17.31 -5.18
C PRO A 225 -8.00 17.32 -6.33
N PRO A 226 -8.53 18.49 -6.71
CA PRO A 226 -9.58 18.61 -7.74
C PRO A 226 -9.20 18.01 -9.10
N ASP A 227 -7.92 17.98 -9.44
CA ASP A 227 -7.36 17.46 -10.68
C ASP A 227 -6.96 15.99 -10.61
N PHE A 228 -7.22 15.31 -9.48
CA PHE A 228 -6.86 13.90 -9.25
C PHE A 228 -7.26 13.00 -10.41
N THR A 229 -8.46 13.17 -10.95
CA THR A 229 -8.97 12.35 -12.05
C THR A 229 -8.30 12.60 -13.41
N ALA A 230 -7.49 13.64 -13.53
CA ALA A 230 -6.71 13.95 -14.73
C ALA A 230 -5.27 13.38 -14.66
N LEU A 231 -4.87 12.81 -13.52
CA LEU A 231 -3.53 12.27 -13.30
C LEU A 231 -3.42 10.84 -13.87
N GLU A 232 -3.23 10.68 -15.17
CA GLU A 232 -3.20 9.38 -15.86
C GLU A 232 -2.16 8.39 -15.31
N ARG A 233 -1.07 8.90 -14.71
CA ARG A 233 -0.05 8.08 -14.04
C ARG A 233 -0.52 7.53 -12.69
N VAL A 234 -1.56 8.12 -12.07
CA VAL A 234 -2.15 7.66 -10.81
C VAL A 234 -3.25 6.67 -11.13
N ARG A 235 -2.99 5.39 -10.90
CA ARG A 235 -3.91 4.29 -11.22
C ARG A 235 -4.60 3.69 -9.99
N GLY A 236 -4.22 4.11 -8.79
CA GLY A 236 -4.76 3.52 -7.58
C GLY A 236 -5.16 4.51 -6.51
N LEU A 237 -6.18 4.10 -5.75
CA LEU A 237 -6.59 4.73 -4.52
C LEU A 237 -6.87 3.67 -3.46
N VAL A 238 -6.10 3.73 -2.36
CA VAL A 238 -6.23 2.87 -1.18
C VAL A 238 -6.69 3.74 -0.02
N ALA A 239 -8.01 3.92 0.07
CA ALA A 239 -8.63 5.00 0.82
C ALA A 239 -8.79 4.69 2.31
N ASN A 240 -8.62 5.71 3.16
CA ASN A 240 -9.07 5.64 4.56
C ASN A 240 -10.60 5.62 4.65
N ALA A 241 -11.12 4.94 5.69
CA ALA A 241 -12.55 4.98 6.01
C ALA A 241 -12.94 6.33 6.60
N SER A 242 -12.08 6.92 7.41
CA SER A 242 -12.31 8.18 8.13
C SER A 242 -11.92 9.39 7.31
N ARG A 243 -12.64 10.49 7.53
CA ARG A 243 -12.35 11.84 7.03
C ARG A 243 -11.41 12.65 7.92
N CYS A 244 -11.04 12.10 9.06
CA CYS A 244 -10.13 12.76 10.00
C CYS A 244 -8.74 12.95 9.37
N SER A 245 -8.00 13.95 9.87
CA SER A 245 -6.59 14.13 9.51
C SER A 245 -5.72 13.00 10.07
N HIS A 246 -4.51 12.83 9.56
CA HIS A 246 -3.55 11.86 10.10
C HIS A 246 -3.29 12.12 11.59
N ALA A 247 -3.10 13.38 11.99
CA ALA A 247 -2.87 13.75 13.37
C ALA A 247 -4.05 13.41 14.30
N ASP A 248 -5.29 13.53 13.81
CA ASP A 248 -6.47 13.13 14.59
C ASP A 248 -6.55 11.61 14.73
N LEU A 249 -6.23 10.87 13.67
CA LEU A 249 -6.26 9.41 13.68
C LEU A 249 -5.16 8.81 14.57
N ASP A 250 -3.97 9.39 14.60
CA ASP A 250 -2.89 8.95 15.49
C ASP A 250 -3.20 9.10 16.96
N ASN A 251 -4.06 10.08 17.31
CA ASN A 251 -4.52 10.32 18.68
C ASN A 251 -5.85 9.62 19.01
N ALA A 252 -6.45 8.90 18.06
CA ALA A 252 -7.75 8.28 18.25
C ALA A 252 -7.64 7.03 19.16
N THR A 253 -8.55 6.94 20.13
CA THR A 253 -8.68 5.79 21.05
C THR A 253 -9.68 4.75 20.56
N ALA A 254 -10.41 5.04 19.49
CA ALA A 254 -11.40 4.17 18.88
C ALA A 254 -11.27 4.23 17.36
N LEU A 255 -11.58 3.12 16.72
CA LEU A 255 -11.56 3.03 15.26
C LEU A 255 -12.75 3.82 14.68
N ASP A 256 -12.46 4.75 13.76
CA ASP A 256 -13.47 5.32 12.86
C ASP A 256 -13.45 4.49 11.57
N ASP A 257 -14.46 3.63 11.41
CA ASP A 257 -14.59 2.75 10.25
C ASP A 257 -15.56 3.29 9.18
N GLY A 258 -16.05 4.52 9.32
CA GLY A 258 -16.89 5.20 8.34
C GLY A 258 -18.11 4.38 7.87
N ASP A 259 -18.52 4.59 6.62
CA ASP A 259 -19.58 3.83 5.96
C ASP A 259 -19.03 3.11 4.73
N PRO A 260 -18.98 1.77 4.72
CA PRO A 260 -18.50 0.99 3.57
C PRO A 260 -19.26 1.26 2.27
N ALA A 261 -20.57 1.50 2.33
CA ALA A 261 -21.39 1.75 1.15
C ALA A 261 -21.09 3.13 0.55
N GLU A 262 -20.92 4.14 1.41
CA GLU A 262 -20.53 5.48 1.00
C GLU A 262 -19.15 5.47 0.35
N LEU A 263 -18.14 4.86 0.98
CA LEU A 263 -16.80 4.74 0.44
C LEU A 263 -16.80 4.04 -0.92
N GLY A 264 -17.55 2.93 -1.05
CA GLY A 264 -17.71 2.22 -2.30
C GLY A 264 -18.30 3.11 -3.41
N ALA A 265 -19.35 3.88 -3.10
CA ALA A 265 -19.97 4.81 -4.05
C ALA A 265 -19.01 5.95 -4.46
N GLN A 266 -18.21 6.49 -3.54
CA GLN A 266 -17.22 7.53 -3.84
C GLN A 266 -16.13 7.01 -4.79
N LEU A 267 -15.58 5.80 -4.55
CA LEU A 267 -14.57 5.21 -5.43
C LEU A 267 -15.14 4.87 -6.81
N ALA A 268 -16.37 4.39 -6.88
CA ALA A 268 -17.07 4.15 -8.15
C ALA A 268 -17.25 5.46 -8.95
N ALA A 269 -17.66 6.54 -8.29
CA ALA A 269 -17.80 7.85 -8.91
C ALA A 269 -16.46 8.42 -9.40
N LEU A 270 -15.36 8.20 -8.67
CA LEU A 270 -14.02 8.57 -9.12
C LEU A 270 -13.62 7.78 -10.38
N ARG A 271 -13.77 6.46 -10.35
CA ARG A 271 -13.44 5.60 -11.49
C ARG A 271 -14.28 5.91 -12.73
N ALA A 272 -15.54 6.24 -12.56
CA ALA A 272 -16.40 6.64 -13.69
C ALA A 272 -15.87 7.89 -14.43
N ARG A 273 -15.21 8.81 -13.71
CA ARG A 273 -14.57 10.00 -14.27
C ARG A 273 -13.14 9.77 -14.75
N ALA A 274 -12.48 8.75 -14.21
CA ALA A 274 -11.10 8.37 -14.48
C ALA A 274 -10.99 6.85 -14.68
N PRO A 275 -11.35 6.31 -15.85
CA PRO A 275 -11.36 4.85 -16.10
C PRO A 275 -9.99 4.18 -15.91
N HIS A 276 -8.90 4.93 -16.04
CA HIS A 276 -7.55 4.46 -15.77
C HIS A 276 -7.31 4.14 -14.28
N LEU A 277 -8.14 4.66 -13.37
CA LEU A 277 -8.07 4.36 -11.94
C LEU A 277 -8.62 2.95 -11.69
N ASN A 278 -7.75 1.96 -11.80
CA ASN A 278 -8.14 0.55 -11.82
C ASN A 278 -7.59 -0.28 -10.65
N VAL A 279 -6.84 0.31 -9.72
CA VAL A 279 -6.38 -0.32 -8.47
C VAL A 279 -7.11 0.32 -7.30
N LEU A 280 -7.99 -0.41 -6.65
CA LEU A 280 -8.80 0.11 -5.55
C LEU A 280 -8.67 -0.77 -4.31
N GLY A 281 -8.66 -0.12 -3.15
CA GLY A 281 -8.56 -0.79 -1.87
C GLY A 281 -8.89 0.15 -0.72
N GLY A 282 -8.60 -0.31 0.48
CA GLY A 282 -8.80 0.46 1.69
C GLY A 282 -7.55 0.50 2.56
N CYS A 283 -7.37 1.58 3.30
CA CYS A 283 -6.32 1.76 4.28
C CYS A 283 -6.93 1.81 5.69
N CYS A 284 -6.43 2.66 6.58
CA CYS A 284 -6.86 2.70 7.97
C CYS A 284 -8.39 2.78 8.13
N GLY A 285 -8.92 1.98 9.07
CA GLY A 285 -10.35 1.88 9.36
C GLY A 285 -11.13 0.94 8.45
N THR A 286 -10.59 0.55 7.30
CA THR A 286 -11.30 -0.34 6.36
C THR A 286 -11.08 -1.82 6.66
N ASP A 287 -12.00 -2.64 6.18
CA ASP A 287 -11.96 -4.10 6.24
C ASP A 287 -12.63 -4.75 5.00
N ALA A 288 -12.83 -6.06 5.03
CA ALA A 288 -13.45 -6.80 3.93
C ALA A 288 -14.86 -6.30 3.53
N ARG A 289 -15.62 -5.66 4.45
CA ARG A 289 -16.92 -5.04 4.12
C ARG A 289 -16.75 -3.90 3.13
N HIS A 290 -15.73 -3.06 3.35
CA HIS A 290 -15.37 -1.94 2.50
C HIS A 290 -14.92 -2.42 1.13
N LEU A 291 -14.02 -3.40 1.09
CA LEU A 291 -13.51 -3.96 -0.18
C LEU A 291 -14.65 -4.56 -1.02
N ARG A 292 -15.57 -5.28 -0.36
CA ARG A 292 -16.76 -5.83 -1.04
C ARG A 292 -17.72 -4.73 -1.53
N ALA A 293 -17.89 -3.65 -0.76
CA ALA A 293 -18.71 -2.51 -1.17
C ALA A 293 -18.10 -1.78 -2.38
N ILE A 294 -16.77 -1.59 -2.39
CA ILE A 294 -16.02 -1.04 -3.53
C ILE A 294 -16.24 -1.92 -4.77
N ALA A 295 -15.99 -3.23 -4.67
CA ALA A 295 -16.16 -4.16 -5.79
C ALA A 295 -17.57 -4.10 -6.37
N ARG A 296 -18.58 -4.12 -5.50
CA ARG A 296 -20.00 -4.07 -5.89
C ARG A 296 -20.36 -2.76 -6.58
N ALA A 297 -19.92 -1.63 -6.04
CA ALA A 297 -20.25 -0.31 -6.59
C ALA A 297 -19.56 -0.02 -7.93
N VAL A 298 -18.33 -0.54 -8.10
CA VAL A 298 -17.50 -0.31 -9.30
C VAL A 298 -17.90 -1.23 -10.46
N LEU A 299 -18.40 -2.43 -10.18
CA LEU A 299 -18.76 -3.44 -11.19
C LEU A 299 -20.28 -3.63 -11.35
N ALA A 300 -21.08 -2.76 -10.70
CA ALA A 300 -22.52 -2.69 -10.94
C ALA A 300 -22.78 -2.00 -12.28
#